data_9aeffd58ca2e2534fefc9381662cf84a
#
_entry.id   9aeffd58ca2e2534fefc9381662cf84a
#
_cell.length_a   1.000
_cell.length_b   1.000
_cell.length_c   1.000
_cell.angle_alpha   90.00
_cell.angle_beta   90.00
_cell.angle_gamma   90.00
#
_symmetry.space_group_name_H-M   'P 1'
#
loop_
_entity.id
_entity.type
_entity.pdbx_description
1 polymer ?
#
loop_
_entity_poly.entity_id
_entity_poly.type
_entity_poly.pdbx_seq_one_letter_code
_entity_poly.pdbx_strand_id
1 'polypeptide(L)'
;MLRLQNSNEYEKYSFQCEIIDEAQFIKNANTQAAKAVKEIQTGFRLALTGTPVENRLSELWSIFDYLMPGFLYSYKKFREEVEIPVVQNSDEDEMKRLQKMIRPFVLRRLKKEVLTDLPDKLEENMFAQLTGEQQKLYDAHVKRMMLMLDKQSEEEFKSSKITILAELTRLRQICCDPSLVFEDYKGDSAKKEMCLNMIRNAVEGGHKILLFSQFTTMMDHLAKRLEEEKISYYMLTGSVSKEKRAQMVESFNKDDTQVFCISLKAGGTGLNLTAAA
;
A
#
# COMPACT_ATOMS: atom_id res chain seq x y z
N MET A 1 18.52 -0.27 -7.74
CA MET A 1 18.56 -1.31 -8.80
C MET A 1 19.92 -1.39 -9.53
N LEU A 2 20.55 -0.29 -9.87
CA LEU A 2 21.92 -0.26 -10.49
C LEU A 2 22.98 -1.00 -9.70
N ARG A 3 22.85 -1.09 -8.37
CA ARG A 3 23.84 -1.71 -7.51
C ARG A 3 23.85 -3.24 -7.53
N LEU A 4 22.70 -3.89 -7.73
CA LEU A 4 22.65 -5.36 -7.87
C LEU A 4 23.43 -5.87 -9.08
N GLN A 5 23.67 -5.01 -10.07
CA GLN A 5 24.45 -5.33 -11.27
C GLN A 5 25.94 -5.04 -11.13
N ASN A 6 26.35 -4.17 -10.17
CA ASN A 6 27.72 -3.65 -10.05
C ASN A 6 28.27 -3.78 -8.61
N SER A 7 27.87 -4.82 -7.85
CA SER A 7 28.33 -5.01 -6.46
C SER A 7 29.86 -4.90 -6.29
N ASN A 8 30.60 -5.47 -7.21
CA ASN A 8 32.08 -5.48 -7.16
C ASN A 8 32.76 -4.10 -7.36
N GLU A 9 32.04 -3.11 -7.89
CA GLU A 9 32.61 -1.76 -8.06
C GLU A 9 32.62 -0.97 -6.75
N TYR A 10 31.60 -1.16 -5.91
CA TYR A 10 31.46 -0.42 -4.65
C TYR A 10 32.31 -0.97 -3.51
N GLU A 11 32.74 -2.22 -3.57
CA GLU A 11 33.62 -2.83 -2.58
C GLU A 11 35.02 -2.14 -2.52
N LYS A 12 35.40 -1.47 -3.59
CA LYS A 12 36.68 -0.75 -3.70
C LYS A 12 36.70 0.61 -3.00
N TYR A 13 35.53 1.10 -2.60
CA TYR A 13 35.39 2.42 -2.02
C TYR A 13 34.92 2.33 -0.57
N SER A 14 35.46 3.16 0.28
CA SER A 14 35.01 3.41 1.63
C SER A 14 34.29 4.76 1.66
N PHE A 15 33.02 4.76 2.07
CA PHE A 15 32.20 5.96 2.13
C PHE A 15 32.16 6.50 3.58
N GLN A 16 32.11 7.81 3.76
CA GLN A 16 31.92 8.38 5.09
C GLN A 16 30.49 8.16 5.59
N CYS A 17 29.51 8.28 4.69
CA CYS A 17 28.09 8.14 4.99
C CYS A 17 27.37 7.41 3.86
N GLU A 18 26.44 6.52 4.24
CA GLU A 18 25.48 5.90 3.34
C GLU A 18 24.06 6.28 3.78
N ILE A 19 23.28 6.81 2.85
CA ILE A 19 21.89 7.20 3.10
C ILE A 19 20.97 6.39 2.21
N ILE A 20 20.03 5.67 2.82
CA ILE A 20 18.97 4.97 2.09
C ILE A 20 17.68 5.79 2.22
N ASP A 21 17.15 6.24 1.08
CA ASP A 21 15.79 6.76 1.00
C ASP A 21 14.81 5.62 0.74
N GLU A 22 13.57 5.76 1.23
CA GLU A 22 12.53 4.73 1.18
C GLU A 22 13.02 3.38 1.78
N ALA A 23 13.56 3.43 3.00
CA ALA A 23 14.20 2.27 3.64
C ALA A 23 13.25 1.06 3.83
N GLN A 24 11.94 1.21 3.65
CA GLN A 24 11.02 0.06 3.60
C GLN A 24 11.33 -0.92 2.47
N PHE A 25 12.09 -0.55 1.44
CA PHE A 25 12.56 -1.50 0.42
C PHE A 25 13.55 -2.55 0.97
N ILE A 26 14.18 -2.29 2.11
CA ILE A 26 15.06 -3.24 2.80
C ILE A 26 14.44 -3.87 4.05
N LYS A 27 13.13 -3.72 4.26
CA LYS A 27 12.41 -4.28 5.40
C LYS A 27 12.47 -5.81 5.52
N ASN A 28 12.74 -6.49 4.43
CA ASN A 28 13.02 -7.93 4.43
C ASN A 28 14.53 -8.17 4.26
N ALA A 29 15.18 -8.57 5.36
CA ALA A 29 16.63 -8.80 5.41
C ALA A 29 17.14 -9.87 4.43
N ASN A 30 16.26 -10.77 3.96
CA ASN A 30 16.63 -11.85 3.05
C ASN A 30 16.68 -11.42 1.57
N THR A 31 16.17 -10.24 1.23
CA THR A 31 16.18 -9.76 -0.15
C THR A 31 17.59 -9.42 -0.62
N GLN A 32 17.80 -9.57 -1.93
CA GLN A 32 19.07 -9.18 -2.56
C GLN A 32 19.40 -7.69 -2.32
N ALA A 33 18.36 -6.82 -2.36
CA ALA A 33 18.53 -5.40 -2.07
C ALA A 33 19.02 -5.15 -0.65
N ALA A 34 18.43 -5.80 0.36
CA ALA A 34 18.85 -5.65 1.75
C ALA A 34 20.28 -6.17 1.99
N LYS A 35 20.66 -7.27 1.34
CA LYS A 35 22.02 -7.80 1.41
C LYS A 35 23.03 -6.86 0.76
N ALA A 36 22.75 -6.42 -0.48
CA ALA A 36 23.67 -5.57 -1.24
C ALA A 36 23.97 -4.22 -0.57
N VAL A 37 23.00 -3.58 0.09
CA VAL A 37 23.26 -2.32 0.80
C VAL A 37 24.12 -2.52 2.06
N LYS A 38 24.04 -3.69 2.71
CA LYS A 38 24.83 -4.00 3.90
C LYS A 38 26.31 -4.27 3.60
N GLU A 39 26.63 -4.63 2.36
CA GLU A 39 28.00 -4.88 1.91
C GLU A 39 28.81 -3.59 1.70
N ILE A 40 28.18 -2.41 1.66
CA ILE A 40 28.90 -1.15 1.54
C ILE A 40 29.69 -0.86 2.81
N GLN A 41 30.97 -0.57 2.64
CA GLN A 41 31.83 -0.10 3.72
C GLN A 41 31.58 1.39 3.95
N THR A 42 31.08 1.73 5.14
CA THR A 42 30.76 3.11 5.50
C THR A 42 30.94 3.34 7.00
N GLY A 43 31.34 4.55 7.36
CA GLY A 43 31.50 4.96 8.76
C GLY A 43 30.17 5.32 9.43
N PHE A 44 29.16 5.72 8.66
CA PHE A 44 27.86 6.15 9.18
C PHE A 44 26.73 5.77 8.23
N ARG A 45 25.56 5.38 8.78
CA ARG A 45 24.37 4.99 8.01
C ARG A 45 23.15 5.75 8.46
N LEU A 46 22.35 6.17 7.49
CA LEU A 46 21.04 6.79 7.67
C LEU A 46 19.99 6.04 6.85
N ALA A 47 18.80 5.94 7.42
CA ALA A 47 17.63 5.37 6.74
C ALA A 47 16.47 6.38 6.83
N LEU A 48 15.96 6.79 5.68
CA LEU A 48 14.79 7.67 5.56
C LEU A 48 13.58 6.81 5.18
N THR A 49 12.49 6.93 5.92
CA THR A 49 11.25 6.21 5.62
C THR A 49 10.05 6.89 6.27
N GLY A 50 8.93 6.92 5.55
CA GLY A 50 7.65 7.32 6.13
C GLY A 50 7.00 6.22 6.98
N THR A 51 7.37 4.95 6.76
CA THR A 51 6.74 3.76 7.37
C THR A 51 7.80 2.74 7.81
N PRO A 52 8.48 2.95 8.96
CA PRO A 52 9.53 2.05 9.44
C PRO A 52 9.01 0.64 9.78
N VAL A 53 7.73 0.53 10.14
CA VAL A 53 7.03 -0.74 10.39
C VAL A 53 5.66 -0.67 9.72
N GLU A 54 5.41 -1.56 8.78
CA GLU A 54 4.09 -1.67 8.13
C GLU A 54 3.28 -2.84 8.71
N ASN A 55 3.89 -4.01 8.83
CA ASN A 55 3.18 -5.23 9.18
C ASN A 55 3.82 -6.05 10.30
N ARG A 56 5.13 -5.99 10.49
CA ARG A 56 5.86 -6.87 11.42
C ARG A 56 7.03 -6.16 12.09
N LEU A 57 7.32 -6.53 13.33
CA LEU A 57 8.51 -6.03 14.03
C LEU A 57 9.84 -6.48 13.38
N SER A 58 9.83 -7.60 12.65
CA SER A 58 10.98 -8.02 11.84
C SER A 58 11.40 -7.00 10.77
N GLU A 59 10.47 -6.14 10.32
CA GLU A 59 10.79 -5.05 9.38
C GLU A 59 11.66 -3.99 10.05
N LEU A 60 11.34 -3.63 11.28
CA LEU A 60 12.15 -2.74 12.12
C LEU A 60 13.54 -3.32 12.37
N TRP A 61 13.58 -4.62 12.74
CA TRP A 61 14.84 -5.33 12.94
C TRP A 61 15.74 -5.24 11.69
N SER A 62 15.19 -5.46 10.51
CA SER A 62 15.96 -5.42 9.26
C SER A 62 16.57 -4.04 8.99
N ILE A 63 15.84 -2.96 9.28
CA ILE A 63 16.32 -1.58 9.14
C ILE A 63 17.43 -1.31 10.17
N PHE A 64 17.25 -1.72 11.43
CA PHE A 64 18.27 -1.54 12.46
C PHE A 64 19.50 -2.41 12.24
N ASP A 65 19.35 -3.60 11.68
CA ASP A 65 20.47 -4.46 11.27
C ASP A 65 21.30 -3.86 10.12
N TYR A 66 20.66 -3.03 9.27
CA TYR A 66 21.39 -2.19 8.31
C TYR A 66 22.07 -1.02 9.00
N LEU A 67 21.38 -0.27 9.86
CA LEU A 67 21.91 0.93 10.52
C LEU A 67 23.06 0.61 11.49
N MET A 68 22.84 -0.36 12.35
CA MET A 68 23.71 -0.74 13.47
C MET A 68 23.68 -2.26 13.63
N PRO A 69 24.49 -3.01 12.86
CA PRO A 69 24.53 -4.47 12.93
C PRO A 69 24.73 -4.97 14.36
N GLY A 70 23.86 -5.87 14.80
CA GLY A 70 23.91 -6.48 16.13
C GLY A 70 23.25 -5.68 17.27
N PHE A 71 22.84 -4.42 17.06
CA PHE A 71 22.20 -3.59 18.10
C PHE A 71 20.91 -4.21 18.64
N LEU A 72 20.05 -4.75 17.77
CA LEU A 72 18.85 -5.49 18.13
C LEU A 72 19.09 -7.01 18.12
N TYR A 73 20.29 -7.45 18.48
CA TYR A 73 20.70 -8.87 18.52
C TYR A 73 20.65 -9.55 17.13
N SER A 74 20.92 -10.88 17.12
CA SER A 74 20.62 -11.71 15.94
C SER A 74 19.10 -11.80 15.74
N TYR A 75 18.65 -12.01 14.49
CA TYR A 75 17.21 -12.11 14.19
C TYR A 75 16.52 -13.23 15.03
N LYS A 76 17.20 -14.36 15.21
CA LYS A 76 16.66 -15.44 16.04
C LYS A 76 16.38 -14.97 17.46
N LYS A 77 17.35 -14.31 18.11
CA LYS A 77 17.21 -13.79 19.46
C LYS A 77 16.17 -12.68 19.56
N PHE A 78 16.16 -11.74 18.61
CA PHE A 78 15.14 -10.68 18.52
C PHE A 78 13.73 -11.27 18.41
N ARG A 79 13.55 -12.31 17.60
CA ARG A 79 12.26 -12.97 17.43
C ARG A 79 11.79 -13.65 18.72
N GLU A 80 12.68 -14.36 19.40
CA GLU A 80 12.36 -15.11 20.64
C GLU A 80 12.11 -14.17 21.82
N GLU A 81 12.93 -13.13 21.99
CA GLU A 81 12.89 -12.25 23.16
C GLU A 81 12.01 -11.00 22.99
N VAL A 82 11.76 -10.56 21.75
CA VAL A 82 11.02 -9.32 21.48
C VAL A 82 9.77 -9.57 20.62
N GLU A 83 9.94 -10.13 19.40
CA GLU A 83 8.83 -10.20 18.44
C GLU A 83 7.69 -11.12 18.95
N ILE A 84 8.02 -12.31 19.43
CA ILE A 84 7.01 -13.26 19.96
C ILE A 84 6.32 -12.72 21.22
N PRO A 85 7.04 -12.26 22.26
CA PRO A 85 6.40 -11.66 23.44
C PRO A 85 5.46 -10.50 23.09
N VAL A 86 5.91 -9.56 22.28
CA VAL A 86 5.12 -8.39 21.93
C VAL A 86 3.90 -8.74 21.05
N VAL A 87 4.07 -9.61 20.03
CA VAL A 87 3.02 -9.85 19.03
C VAL A 87 2.04 -10.94 19.49
N GLN A 88 2.53 -12.01 20.12
CA GLN A 88 1.67 -13.14 20.51
C GLN A 88 1.15 -13.03 21.95
N ASN A 89 1.97 -12.49 22.85
CA ASN A 89 1.63 -12.42 24.26
C ASN A 89 1.17 -11.01 24.69
N SER A 90 1.18 -10.03 23.76
CA SER A 90 0.85 -8.63 24.04
C SER A 90 1.65 -8.04 25.22
N ASP A 91 2.94 -8.40 25.31
CA ASP A 91 3.83 -7.95 26.37
C ASP A 91 4.17 -6.46 26.21
N GLU A 92 3.50 -5.64 27.04
CA GLU A 92 3.68 -4.18 27.02
C GLU A 92 5.05 -3.75 27.58
N ASP A 93 5.62 -4.49 28.51
CA ASP A 93 6.91 -4.12 29.12
C ASP A 93 8.04 -4.34 28.14
N GLU A 94 8.01 -5.44 27.39
CA GLU A 94 8.98 -5.65 26.30
C GLU A 94 8.80 -4.66 25.15
N MET A 95 7.56 -4.29 24.83
CA MET A 95 7.30 -3.20 23.86
C MET A 95 7.91 -1.87 24.33
N LYS A 96 7.70 -1.49 25.59
CA LYS A 96 8.27 -0.26 26.16
C LYS A 96 9.81 -0.32 26.21
N ARG A 97 10.37 -1.48 26.50
CA ARG A 97 11.82 -1.69 26.47
C ARG A 97 12.37 -1.48 25.05
N LEU A 98 11.78 -2.09 24.04
CA LEU A 98 12.17 -1.89 22.64
C LEU A 98 12.08 -0.40 22.25
N GLN A 99 10.97 0.26 22.54
CA GLN A 99 10.78 1.69 22.27
C GLN A 99 11.88 2.54 22.93
N LYS A 100 12.21 2.27 24.18
CA LYS A 100 13.27 2.97 24.90
C LYS A 100 14.65 2.75 24.27
N MET A 101 14.93 1.56 23.78
CA MET A 101 16.20 1.24 23.11
C MET A 101 16.34 2.00 21.78
N ILE A 102 15.31 2.03 20.96
CA ILE A 102 15.40 2.62 19.61
C ILE A 102 15.21 4.13 19.61
N ARG A 103 14.53 4.71 20.59
CA ARG A 103 14.17 6.15 20.67
C ARG A 103 15.35 7.12 20.42
N PRO A 104 16.58 6.88 20.91
CA PRO A 104 17.70 7.79 20.65
C PRO A 104 18.15 7.87 19.19
N PHE A 105 17.80 6.85 18.40
CA PHE A 105 18.22 6.68 17.01
C PHE A 105 17.11 6.97 16.00
N VAL A 106 15.89 7.28 16.45
CA VAL A 106 14.72 7.53 15.61
C VAL A 106 14.26 8.97 15.74
N LEU A 107 14.29 9.71 14.65
CA LEU A 107 13.68 11.03 14.56
C LEU A 107 12.40 10.93 13.73
N ARG A 108 11.25 11.10 14.38
CA ARG A 108 9.93 11.12 13.73
C ARG A 108 9.36 12.52 13.77
N ARG A 109 8.93 13.03 12.62
CA ARG A 109 8.19 14.29 12.48
C ARG A 109 6.86 13.99 11.81
N LEU A 110 5.78 14.41 12.42
CA LEU A 110 4.46 14.35 11.80
C LEU A 110 4.26 15.59 10.93
N LYS A 111 3.66 15.41 9.74
CA LYS A 111 3.36 16.51 8.81
C LYS A 111 2.60 17.65 9.52
N LYS A 112 1.63 17.31 10.36
CA LYS A 112 0.82 18.24 11.14
C LYS A 112 1.63 19.08 12.16
N GLU A 113 2.75 18.54 12.66
CA GLU A 113 3.61 19.24 13.63
C GLU A 113 4.59 20.22 12.98
N VAL A 114 4.92 20.00 11.71
CA VAL A 114 5.97 20.75 11.00
C VAL A 114 5.37 21.75 10.01
N LEU A 115 4.25 21.41 9.36
CA LEU A 115 3.60 22.22 8.34
C LEU A 115 2.31 22.81 8.90
N THR A 116 2.46 23.79 9.79
CA THR A 116 1.34 24.47 10.46
C THR A 116 0.50 25.32 9.52
N ASP A 117 1.06 25.72 8.37
CA ASP A 117 0.39 26.58 7.39
C ASP A 117 -0.53 25.79 6.42
N LEU A 118 -0.47 24.44 6.47
CA LEU A 118 -1.35 23.61 5.64
C LEU A 118 -2.71 23.44 6.34
N PRO A 119 -3.81 23.57 5.60
CA PRO A 119 -5.13 23.25 6.12
C PRO A 119 -5.23 21.78 6.53
N ASP A 120 -6.12 21.49 7.46
CA ASP A 120 -6.40 20.10 7.86
C ASP A 120 -6.94 19.31 6.65
N LYS A 121 -6.49 18.07 6.52
CA LYS A 121 -7.01 17.14 5.52
C LYS A 121 -8.43 16.76 5.87
N LEU A 122 -9.37 17.00 4.97
CA LEU A 122 -10.73 16.50 5.09
C LEU A 122 -10.79 15.04 4.62
N GLU A 123 -11.31 14.18 5.47
CA GLU A 123 -11.55 12.77 5.14
C GLU A 123 -13.03 12.44 5.36
N GLU A 124 -13.67 11.95 4.32
CA GLU A 124 -15.06 11.51 4.37
C GLU A 124 -15.21 10.04 3.99
N ASN A 125 -16.02 9.31 4.76
CA ASN A 125 -16.40 7.95 4.44
C ASN A 125 -17.76 7.98 3.74
N MET A 126 -17.80 7.60 2.46
CA MET A 126 -19.03 7.48 1.69
C MET A 126 -19.48 6.02 1.63
N PHE A 127 -20.74 5.78 1.93
CA PHE A 127 -21.34 4.45 1.97
C PHE A 127 -22.35 4.29 0.84
N ALA A 128 -22.06 3.39 -0.12
CA ALA A 128 -22.98 3.00 -1.14
C ALA A 128 -23.84 1.82 -0.64
N GLN A 129 -25.14 2.01 -0.56
CA GLN A 129 -26.08 0.95 -0.17
C GLN A 129 -26.30 0.02 -1.36
N LEU A 130 -26.02 -1.26 -1.18
CA LEU A 130 -26.30 -2.27 -2.18
C LEU A 130 -27.81 -2.43 -2.35
N THR A 131 -28.28 -2.59 -3.58
CA THR A 131 -29.69 -2.76 -3.91
C THR A 131 -29.92 -3.83 -4.96
N GLY A 132 -31.16 -4.28 -5.11
CA GLY A 132 -31.56 -5.16 -6.19
C GLY A 132 -30.80 -6.49 -6.26
N GLU A 133 -30.30 -6.81 -7.44
CA GLU A 133 -29.57 -8.04 -7.72
C GLU A 133 -28.19 -8.06 -7.05
N GLN A 134 -27.52 -6.93 -6.97
CA GLN A 134 -26.23 -6.80 -6.30
C GLN A 134 -26.33 -7.22 -4.82
N GLN A 135 -27.34 -6.77 -4.11
CA GLN A 135 -27.60 -7.16 -2.72
C GLN A 135 -27.84 -8.67 -2.58
N LYS A 136 -28.64 -9.26 -3.48
CA LYS A 136 -28.91 -10.72 -3.46
C LYS A 136 -27.64 -11.55 -3.67
N LEU A 137 -26.78 -11.12 -4.59
CA LEU A 137 -25.50 -11.79 -4.86
C LEU A 137 -24.57 -11.70 -3.64
N TYR A 138 -24.49 -10.52 -3.04
CA TYR A 138 -23.70 -10.31 -1.82
C TYR A 138 -24.19 -11.22 -0.68
N ASP A 139 -25.48 -11.22 -0.39
CA ASP A 139 -26.08 -12.03 0.69
C ASP A 139 -25.90 -13.54 0.46
N ALA A 140 -26.02 -14.00 -0.78
CA ALA A 140 -25.80 -15.39 -1.14
C ALA A 140 -24.33 -15.81 -0.86
N HIS A 141 -23.36 -14.95 -1.20
CA HIS A 141 -21.95 -15.19 -0.91
C HIS A 141 -21.64 -15.15 0.59
N VAL A 142 -22.21 -14.20 1.34
CA VAL A 142 -22.08 -14.15 2.80
C VAL A 142 -22.61 -15.42 3.45
N LYS A 143 -23.82 -15.86 3.08
CA LYS A 143 -24.40 -17.12 3.59
C LYS A 143 -23.51 -18.33 3.30
N ARG A 144 -23.00 -18.43 2.07
CA ARG A 144 -22.10 -19.50 1.68
C ARG A 144 -20.83 -19.49 2.53
N MET A 145 -20.24 -18.32 2.76
CA MET A 145 -19.03 -18.18 3.57
C MET A 145 -19.28 -18.53 5.03
N MET A 146 -20.42 -18.11 5.60
CA MET A 146 -20.81 -18.49 6.97
C MET A 146 -20.94 -20.01 7.12
N LEU A 147 -21.63 -20.68 6.18
CA LEU A 147 -21.76 -22.13 6.17
C LEU A 147 -20.43 -22.86 6.02
N MET A 148 -19.46 -22.27 5.33
CA MET A 148 -18.09 -22.83 5.26
C MET A 148 -17.36 -22.71 6.60
N LEU A 149 -17.50 -21.57 7.29
CA LEU A 149 -16.85 -21.32 8.57
C LEU A 149 -17.44 -22.15 9.71
N ASP A 150 -18.77 -22.27 9.77
CA ASP A 150 -19.49 -23.03 10.82
C ASP A 150 -19.16 -24.54 10.82
N LYS A 151 -18.71 -25.07 9.70
CA LYS A 151 -18.38 -26.51 9.53
C LYS A 151 -16.91 -26.84 9.76
N GLN A 152 -16.06 -25.85 10.04
CA GLN A 152 -14.61 -26.04 10.15
C GLN A 152 -14.16 -26.20 11.59
N SER A 153 -13.33 -27.21 11.85
CA SER A 153 -12.52 -27.31 13.07
C SER A 153 -11.40 -26.26 13.06
N GLU A 154 -10.76 -26.01 14.22
CA GLU A 154 -9.63 -25.07 14.29
C GLU A 154 -8.46 -25.45 13.37
N GLU A 155 -8.22 -26.73 13.14
CA GLU A 155 -7.16 -27.22 12.27
C GLU A 155 -7.50 -27.01 10.80
N GLU A 156 -8.74 -27.28 10.42
CA GLU A 156 -9.27 -27.00 9.06
C GLU A 156 -9.30 -25.52 8.79
N PHE A 157 -9.65 -24.67 9.76
CA PHE A 157 -9.57 -23.21 9.63
C PHE A 157 -8.15 -22.73 9.33
N LYS A 158 -7.13 -23.30 10.00
CA LYS A 158 -5.73 -22.95 9.73
C LYS A 158 -5.29 -23.31 8.31
N SER A 159 -5.77 -24.44 7.78
CA SER A 159 -5.46 -24.88 6.41
C SER A 159 -6.25 -24.12 5.33
N SER A 160 -7.46 -23.64 5.66
CA SER A 160 -8.37 -22.96 4.71
C SER A 160 -8.20 -21.44 4.61
N LYS A 161 -7.24 -20.85 5.33
CA LYS A 161 -7.01 -19.38 5.36
C LYS A 161 -6.94 -18.73 3.96
N ILE A 162 -6.28 -19.40 3.02
CA ILE A 162 -6.15 -18.89 1.63
C ILE A 162 -7.52 -18.87 0.95
N THR A 163 -8.33 -19.89 1.14
CA THR A 163 -9.70 -19.97 0.60
C THR A 163 -10.59 -18.89 1.18
N ILE A 164 -10.51 -18.68 2.51
CA ILE A 164 -11.26 -17.62 3.20
C ILE A 164 -10.87 -16.24 2.66
N LEU A 165 -9.57 -15.98 2.49
CA LEU A 165 -9.09 -14.72 1.90
C LEU A 165 -9.57 -14.53 0.46
N ALA A 166 -9.66 -15.60 -0.33
CA ALA A 166 -10.20 -15.55 -1.69
C ALA A 166 -11.70 -15.19 -1.67
N GLU A 167 -12.50 -15.80 -0.79
CA GLU A 167 -13.93 -15.49 -0.65
C GLU A 167 -14.16 -14.05 -0.14
N LEU A 168 -13.36 -13.58 0.81
CA LEU A 168 -13.39 -12.16 1.24
C LEU A 168 -13.05 -11.21 0.09
N THR A 169 -12.10 -11.60 -0.76
CA THR A 169 -11.75 -10.81 -1.95
C THR A 169 -12.92 -10.77 -2.93
N ARG A 170 -13.63 -11.88 -3.13
CA ARG A 170 -14.85 -11.93 -3.97
C ARG A 170 -15.97 -11.05 -3.43
N LEU A 171 -16.22 -11.09 -2.11
CA LEU A 171 -17.19 -10.19 -1.48
C LEU A 171 -16.85 -8.72 -1.72
N ARG A 172 -15.57 -8.36 -1.59
CA ARG A 172 -15.10 -6.99 -1.90
C ARG A 172 -15.29 -6.63 -3.36
N GLN A 173 -15.07 -7.56 -4.27
CA GLN A 173 -15.32 -7.36 -5.71
C GLN A 173 -16.82 -7.17 -5.98
N ILE A 174 -17.70 -7.98 -5.40
CA ILE A 174 -19.17 -7.83 -5.52
C ILE A 174 -19.62 -6.46 -4.99
N CYS A 175 -19.04 -5.96 -3.90
CA CYS A 175 -19.31 -4.62 -3.39
C CYS A 175 -18.85 -3.51 -4.35
N CYS A 176 -17.76 -3.74 -5.09
CA CYS A 176 -17.28 -2.76 -6.08
C CYS A 176 -18.13 -2.79 -7.34
N ASP A 177 -18.25 -3.95 -7.98
CA ASP A 177 -19.08 -4.23 -9.14
C ASP A 177 -19.20 -5.75 -9.28
N PRO A 178 -20.44 -6.33 -9.25
CA PRO A 178 -20.61 -7.77 -9.39
C PRO A 178 -20.04 -8.36 -10.67
N SER A 179 -19.94 -7.57 -11.75
CA SER A 179 -19.34 -8.00 -13.01
C SER A 179 -17.85 -8.35 -12.90
N LEU A 180 -17.18 -7.98 -11.80
CA LEU A 180 -15.81 -8.42 -11.52
C LEU A 180 -15.71 -9.90 -11.13
N VAL A 181 -16.85 -10.51 -10.78
CA VAL A 181 -16.95 -11.93 -10.36
C VAL A 181 -17.83 -12.73 -11.32
N PHE A 182 -18.87 -12.09 -11.86
CA PHE A 182 -19.87 -12.71 -12.73
C PHE A 182 -19.87 -12.02 -14.08
N GLU A 183 -19.32 -12.67 -15.09
CA GLU A 183 -19.16 -12.11 -16.45
C GLU A 183 -20.49 -11.74 -17.11
N ASP A 184 -21.56 -12.49 -16.80
CA ASP A 184 -22.90 -12.27 -17.34
C ASP A 184 -23.70 -11.20 -16.59
N TYR A 185 -23.16 -10.61 -15.52
CA TYR A 185 -23.86 -9.58 -14.77
C TYR A 185 -23.98 -8.29 -15.58
N LYS A 186 -25.22 -7.85 -15.77
CA LYS A 186 -25.58 -6.61 -16.51
C LYS A 186 -26.29 -5.58 -15.67
N GLY A 187 -26.40 -5.84 -14.37
CA GLY A 187 -27.04 -4.91 -13.45
C GLY A 187 -26.17 -3.73 -13.06
N ASP A 188 -26.75 -2.82 -12.31
CA ASP A 188 -26.06 -1.64 -11.80
C ASP A 188 -25.14 -1.98 -10.62
N SER A 189 -24.13 -1.16 -10.40
CA SER A 189 -23.27 -1.20 -9.25
C SER A 189 -23.40 0.09 -8.44
N ALA A 190 -23.93 -0.01 -7.24
CA ALA A 190 -24.16 1.14 -6.37
C ALA A 190 -22.89 1.96 -6.11
N LYS A 191 -21.76 1.27 -5.88
CA LYS A 191 -20.48 1.93 -5.64
C LYS A 191 -19.91 2.60 -6.89
N LYS A 192 -20.09 1.98 -8.06
CA LYS A 192 -19.66 2.55 -9.33
C LYS A 192 -20.42 3.83 -9.65
N GLU A 193 -21.75 3.80 -9.53
CA GLU A 193 -22.58 4.98 -9.78
C GLU A 193 -22.31 6.11 -8.78
N MET A 194 -22.13 5.79 -7.50
CA MET A 194 -21.72 6.79 -6.50
C MET A 194 -20.37 7.42 -6.87
N CYS A 195 -19.39 6.61 -7.25
CA CYS A 195 -18.07 7.09 -7.66
C CYS A 195 -18.16 8.02 -8.88
N LEU A 196 -18.95 7.65 -9.90
CA LEU A 196 -19.16 8.48 -11.09
C LEU A 196 -19.84 9.81 -10.76
N ASN A 197 -20.83 9.80 -9.87
CA ASN A 197 -21.50 11.02 -9.40
C ASN A 197 -20.50 11.96 -8.69
N MET A 198 -19.63 11.41 -7.84
CA MET A 198 -18.58 12.20 -7.18
C MET A 198 -17.60 12.80 -8.18
N ILE A 199 -17.21 12.01 -9.20
CA ILE A 199 -16.32 12.49 -10.27
C ILE A 199 -16.98 13.63 -11.04
N ARG A 200 -18.25 13.48 -11.44
CA ARG A 200 -18.98 14.55 -12.16
C ARG A 200 -19.00 15.84 -11.37
N ASN A 201 -19.41 15.76 -10.09
CA ASN A 201 -19.48 16.94 -9.22
C ASN A 201 -18.12 17.63 -9.07
N ALA A 202 -17.04 16.86 -8.91
CA ALA A 202 -15.71 17.42 -8.74
C ALA A 202 -15.19 18.04 -10.06
N VAL A 203 -15.47 17.42 -11.22
CA VAL A 203 -15.13 17.95 -12.55
C VAL A 203 -15.90 19.23 -12.84
N GLU A 204 -17.20 19.28 -12.54
CA GLU A 204 -18.02 20.49 -12.65
C GLU A 204 -17.50 21.63 -11.75
N GLY A 205 -16.96 21.27 -10.58
CA GLY A 205 -16.28 22.21 -9.68
C GLY A 205 -14.88 22.65 -10.15
N GLY A 206 -14.40 22.16 -11.29
CA GLY A 206 -13.06 22.49 -11.82
C GLY A 206 -11.91 21.79 -11.11
N HIS A 207 -12.16 20.74 -10.34
CA HIS A 207 -11.14 20.02 -9.60
C HIS A 207 -10.54 18.87 -10.41
N LYS A 208 -9.24 18.63 -10.20
CA LYS A 208 -8.56 17.43 -10.68
C LYS A 208 -8.63 16.32 -9.64
N ILE A 209 -8.84 15.09 -10.10
CA ILE A 209 -9.17 13.95 -9.25
C ILE A 209 -8.10 12.88 -9.33
N LEU A 210 -7.68 12.36 -8.16
CA LEU A 210 -6.90 11.12 -8.06
C LEU A 210 -7.83 9.99 -7.62
N LEU A 211 -8.05 9.02 -8.51
CA LEU A 211 -8.88 7.86 -8.26
C LEU A 211 -8.02 6.62 -7.99
N PHE A 212 -8.11 6.07 -6.80
CA PHE A 212 -7.36 4.88 -6.42
C PHE A 212 -8.26 3.65 -6.35
N SER A 213 -7.82 2.55 -6.93
CA SER A 213 -8.49 1.26 -6.82
C SER A 213 -7.50 0.11 -6.63
N GLN A 214 -7.90 -0.90 -5.84
CA GLN A 214 -7.20 -2.16 -5.75
C GLN A 214 -7.45 -3.05 -6.97
N PHE A 215 -8.64 -2.94 -7.57
CA PHE A 215 -9.07 -3.77 -8.70
C PHE A 215 -8.88 -2.99 -10.01
N THR A 216 -7.94 -3.44 -10.84
CA THR A 216 -7.67 -2.81 -12.15
C THR A 216 -8.86 -2.95 -13.09
N THR A 217 -9.55 -4.09 -13.10
CA THR A 217 -10.78 -4.30 -13.87
C THR A 217 -11.90 -3.32 -13.51
N MET A 218 -12.02 -2.93 -12.23
CA MET A 218 -12.94 -1.87 -11.82
C MET A 218 -12.57 -0.52 -12.46
N MET A 219 -11.26 -0.23 -12.55
CA MET A 219 -10.78 0.98 -13.21
C MET A 219 -11.08 0.96 -14.71
N ASP A 220 -10.97 -0.20 -15.36
CA ASP A 220 -11.32 -0.37 -16.78
C ASP A 220 -12.82 -0.11 -17.02
N HIS A 221 -13.69 -0.56 -16.10
CA HIS A 221 -15.13 -0.28 -16.16
C HIS A 221 -15.43 1.22 -15.97
N LEU A 222 -14.75 1.87 -15.02
CA LEU A 222 -14.88 3.31 -14.80
C LEU A 222 -14.36 4.09 -16.02
N ALA A 223 -13.23 3.69 -16.59
CA ALA A 223 -12.63 4.33 -17.76
C ALA A 223 -13.60 4.37 -18.95
N LYS A 224 -14.29 3.27 -19.24
CA LYS A 224 -15.33 3.22 -20.29
C LYS A 224 -16.43 4.26 -20.05
N ARG A 225 -16.88 4.39 -18.81
CA ARG A 225 -17.92 5.38 -18.45
C ARG A 225 -17.37 6.81 -18.55
N LEU A 226 -16.11 7.06 -18.17
CA LEU A 226 -15.47 8.36 -18.35
C LEU A 226 -15.35 8.74 -19.84
N GLU A 227 -15.03 7.78 -20.71
CA GLU A 227 -15.00 7.97 -22.16
C GLU A 227 -16.39 8.34 -22.72
N GLU A 228 -17.44 7.61 -22.31
CA GLU A 228 -18.82 7.87 -22.70
C GLU A 228 -19.27 9.30 -22.29
N GLU A 229 -18.80 9.77 -21.13
CA GLU A 229 -19.10 11.10 -20.59
C GLU A 229 -18.12 12.18 -21.04
N LYS A 230 -17.13 11.84 -21.90
CA LYS A 230 -16.08 12.75 -22.40
C LYS A 230 -15.23 13.39 -21.30
N ILE A 231 -15.07 12.70 -20.18
CA ILE A 231 -14.17 13.08 -19.09
C ILE A 231 -12.78 12.57 -19.41
N SER A 232 -11.80 13.46 -19.48
CA SER A 232 -10.41 13.10 -19.77
C SER A 232 -9.75 12.40 -18.59
N TYR A 233 -8.97 11.34 -18.88
CA TYR A 233 -8.29 10.60 -17.82
C TYR A 233 -6.94 10.02 -18.23
N TYR A 234 -6.07 9.82 -17.25
CA TYR A 234 -4.90 8.94 -17.33
C TYR A 234 -5.14 7.67 -16.52
N MET A 235 -4.53 6.56 -16.95
CA MET A 235 -4.59 5.29 -16.22
C MET A 235 -3.20 4.74 -15.92
N LEU A 236 -2.85 4.61 -14.65
CA LEU A 236 -1.59 4.09 -14.18
C LEU A 236 -1.79 2.75 -13.49
N THR A 237 -1.34 1.68 -14.16
CA THR A 237 -1.33 0.31 -13.63
C THR A 237 0.09 -0.23 -13.52
N GLY A 238 0.24 -1.44 -12.95
CA GLY A 238 1.55 -2.09 -12.83
C GLY A 238 2.22 -2.47 -14.15
N SER A 239 1.49 -2.45 -15.27
CA SER A 239 2.01 -2.74 -16.61
C SER A 239 2.68 -1.53 -17.28
N VAL A 240 2.51 -0.32 -16.74
CA VAL A 240 3.07 0.93 -17.30
C VAL A 240 4.57 1.01 -17.01
N SER A 241 5.40 1.25 -18.05
CA SER A 241 6.85 1.42 -17.88
C SER A 241 7.18 2.66 -17.02
N LYS A 242 8.39 2.69 -16.46
CA LYS A 242 8.84 3.81 -15.60
C LYS A 242 8.88 5.14 -16.34
N GLU A 243 9.33 5.11 -17.59
CA GLU A 243 9.44 6.28 -18.46
C GLU A 243 8.05 6.85 -18.74
N LYS A 244 7.12 5.99 -19.14
CA LYS A 244 5.73 6.38 -19.43
C LYS A 244 5.02 6.89 -18.17
N ARG A 245 5.30 6.26 -17.02
CA ARG A 245 4.79 6.72 -15.71
C ARG A 245 5.23 8.15 -15.40
N ALA A 246 6.52 8.46 -15.59
CA ALA A 246 7.05 9.80 -15.35
C ALA A 246 6.41 10.84 -16.28
N GLN A 247 6.26 10.50 -17.58
CA GLN A 247 5.58 11.35 -18.55
C GLN A 247 4.12 11.62 -18.18
N MET A 248 3.36 10.58 -17.77
CA MET A 248 1.96 10.74 -17.39
C MET A 248 1.80 11.66 -16.17
N VAL A 249 2.68 11.53 -15.16
CA VAL A 249 2.69 12.39 -13.97
C VAL A 249 3.00 13.84 -14.36
N GLU A 250 3.99 14.05 -15.21
CA GLU A 250 4.36 15.38 -15.69
C GLU A 250 3.23 16.01 -16.50
N SER A 251 2.63 15.25 -17.42
CA SER A 251 1.51 15.71 -18.23
C SER A 251 0.31 16.10 -17.37
N PHE A 252 -0.11 15.24 -16.43
CA PHE A 252 -1.23 15.51 -15.56
C PHE A 252 -1.06 16.79 -14.74
N ASN A 253 0.17 17.09 -14.31
CA ASN A 253 0.44 18.34 -13.59
C ASN A 253 0.40 19.59 -14.46
N LYS A 254 0.45 19.45 -15.81
CA LYS A 254 0.55 20.58 -16.75
C LYS A 254 -0.66 20.74 -17.67
N ASP A 255 -1.36 19.65 -17.99
CA ASP A 255 -2.50 19.65 -18.91
C ASP A 255 -3.84 19.75 -18.17
N ASP A 256 -4.95 19.75 -18.92
CA ASP A 256 -6.30 19.86 -18.39
C ASP A 256 -6.98 18.50 -18.14
N THR A 257 -6.20 17.41 -18.06
CA THR A 257 -6.75 16.08 -17.75
C THR A 257 -7.38 16.09 -16.36
N GLN A 258 -8.63 15.62 -16.30
CA GLN A 258 -9.49 15.78 -15.12
C GLN A 258 -9.29 14.68 -14.09
N VAL A 259 -9.06 13.42 -14.53
CA VAL A 259 -8.98 12.25 -13.64
C VAL A 259 -7.68 11.49 -13.85
N PHE A 260 -7.00 11.14 -12.77
CA PHE A 260 -5.89 10.20 -12.81
C PHE A 260 -6.26 8.91 -12.05
N CYS A 261 -6.54 7.86 -12.80
CA CYS A 261 -6.85 6.53 -12.27
C CYS A 261 -5.55 5.78 -11.95
N ILE A 262 -5.38 5.38 -10.70
CA ILE A 262 -4.13 4.81 -10.19
C ILE A 262 -4.41 3.49 -9.46
N SER A 263 -3.81 2.39 -9.90
CA SER A 263 -3.89 1.16 -9.12
C SER A 263 -3.07 1.28 -7.83
N LEU A 264 -3.58 0.78 -6.71
CA LEU A 264 -2.90 0.89 -5.41
C LEU A 264 -1.47 0.34 -5.43
N LYS A 265 -1.21 -0.72 -6.20
CA LYS A 265 0.15 -1.25 -6.37
C LYS A 265 1.08 -0.33 -7.14
N ALA A 266 0.56 0.39 -8.14
CA ALA A 266 1.34 1.34 -8.93
C ALA A 266 1.50 2.69 -8.22
N GLY A 267 0.51 3.10 -7.42
CA GLY A 267 0.49 4.36 -6.68
C GLY A 267 1.30 4.38 -5.38
N GLY A 268 1.81 3.24 -4.95
CA GLY A 268 2.34 3.05 -3.59
C GLY A 268 3.57 3.90 -3.23
N THR A 269 4.31 4.44 -4.19
CA THR A 269 5.50 5.26 -3.91
C THR A 269 5.83 6.24 -5.05
N GLY A 270 6.29 7.44 -4.68
CA GLY A 270 7.01 8.34 -5.57
C GLY A 270 6.20 9.02 -6.68
N LEU A 271 4.89 9.22 -6.51
CA LEU A 271 4.08 10.05 -7.40
C LEU A 271 3.98 11.47 -6.84
N ASN A 272 4.46 12.46 -7.59
CA ASN A 272 4.31 13.87 -7.26
C ASN A 272 3.19 14.47 -8.11
N LEU A 273 1.95 14.41 -7.62
CA LEU A 273 0.72 14.82 -8.30
C LEU A 273 0.16 16.09 -7.64
N THR A 274 0.86 17.20 -7.82
CA THR A 274 0.56 18.48 -7.16
C THR A 274 -0.61 19.23 -7.78
N ALA A 275 -1.04 18.86 -8.97
CA ALA A 275 -2.15 19.51 -9.67
C ALA A 275 -3.54 19.05 -9.18
N ALA A 276 -3.61 17.93 -8.45
CA ALA A 276 -4.84 17.52 -7.79
C ALA A 276 -4.87 18.11 -6.38
N ALA A 277 -5.78 19.01 -6.14
CA ALA A 277 -5.99 19.70 -4.86
C ALA A 277 -7.05 18.98 -4.03
#